data_3f00c1c4257f89af5557aea7cda88d1e
#
_entry.id   3f00c1c4257f89af5557aea7cda88d1e
#
_cell.length_a   1.000
_cell.length_b   1.000
_cell.length_c   1.000
_cell.angle_alpha   90.00
_cell.angle_beta   90.00
_cell.angle_gamma   90.00
#
_symmetry.space_group_name_H-M   'P 1'
#
loop_
_entity.id
_entity.type
_entity.pdbx_description
1 polymer ?
#
loop_
_entity_poly.entity_id
_entity_poly.type
_entity_poly.pdbx_seq_one_letter_code
_entity_poly.pdbx_strand_id
1 'polypeptide(L)'
;MTLGKLVVAVVVAVAAAASVSAQAQVAGTQPLSVTVEQSNALLNGWSVKKSILNKAVYNDQNEKIGTVVDLVVAPDGSLSAAIVSAGGFLGVASHDVAVPIAALDIRGGNFYLAGATKAALKATPEFQYSKVQAPPKPKKVTPQ
;
A
#
# COMPACT_ATOMS: atom_id res chain seq x y z
N MET A 1 -7.22 -46.68 66.06
CA MET A 1 -7.81 -45.38 66.23
C MET A 1 -7.05 -44.39 65.36
N THR A 2 -7.52 -44.13 64.21
CA THR A 2 -7.05 -42.96 63.42
C THR A 2 -8.11 -42.61 62.41
N LEU A 3 -8.76 -41.45 62.58
CA LEU A 3 -9.70 -40.89 61.67
C LEU A 3 -8.97 -40.44 60.40
N GLY A 4 -9.32 -41.07 59.26
CA GLY A 4 -8.91 -40.63 57.94
C GLY A 4 -9.63 -39.33 57.59
N LYS A 5 -8.86 -38.26 57.42
CA LYS A 5 -9.40 -37.03 56.89
C LYS A 5 -9.59 -37.16 55.37
N LEU A 6 -10.84 -37.14 54.96
CA LEU A 6 -11.22 -36.99 53.56
C LEU A 6 -10.90 -35.55 53.11
N VAL A 7 -9.93 -35.40 52.25
CA VAL A 7 -9.69 -34.14 51.54
C VAL A 7 -10.46 -34.18 50.24
N VAL A 8 -11.57 -33.47 50.19
CA VAL A 8 -12.31 -33.22 48.96
C VAL A 8 -11.58 -32.14 48.18
N ALA A 9 -10.87 -32.52 47.15
CA ALA A 9 -10.29 -31.58 46.22
C ALA A 9 -11.40 -31.11 45.22
N VAL A 10 -11.88 -29.91 45.41
CA VAL A 10 -12.75 -29.23 44.43
C VAL A 10 -11.88 -28.79 43.27
N VAL A 11 -11.92 -29.49 42.18
CA VAL A 11 -11.33 -29.03 40.91
C VAL A 11 -12.30 -28.03 40.28
N VAL A 12 -12.01 -26.75 40.38
CA VAL A 12 -12.70 -25.72 39.63
C VAL A 12 -12.15 -25.76 38.20
N ALA A 13 -12.89 -26.34 37.29
CA ALA A 13 -12.61 -26.26 35.86
C ALA A 13 -13.06 -24.86 35.37
N VAL A 14 -12.10 -23.97 35.19
CA VAL A 14 -12.31 -22.72 34.49
C VAL A 14 -12.39 -23.06 32.99
N ALA A 15 -13.62 -23.14 32.50
CA ALA A 15 -13.86 -23.19 31.06
C ALA A 15 -13.56 -21.79 30.47
N ALA A 16 -12.37 -21.63 29.90
CA ALA A 16 -12.06 -20.50 29.05
C ALA A 16 -12.92 -20.63 27.79
N ALA A 17 -14.02 -19.88 27.73
CA ALA A 17 -14.77 -19.70 26.51
C ALA A 17 -13.90 -18.90 25.53
N ALA A 18 -13.20 -19.57 24.67
CA ALA A 18 -12.61 -18.97 23.49
C ALA A 18 -13.76 -18.53 22.58
N SER A 19 -14.09 -17.26 22.62
CA SER A 19 -14.96 -16.65 21.64
C SER A 19 -14.22 -16.66 20.30
N VAL A 20 -14.45 -17.70 19.52
CA VAL A 20 -14.07 -17.74 18.12
C VAL A 20 -14.97 -16.75 17.43
N SER A 21 -14.44 -15.56 17.11
CA SER A 21 -15.10 -14.63 16.23
C SER A 21 -15.31 -15.33 14.90
N ALA A 22 -16.52 -15.79 14.64
CA ALA A 22 -16.89 -16.34 13.34
C ALA A 22 -16.79 -15.21 12.32
N GLN A 23 -15.68 -15.17 11.60
CA GLN A 23 -15.60 -14.34 10.41
C GLN A 23 -16.56 -14.93 9.39
N ALA A 24 -17.52 -14.13 8.94
CA ALA A 24 -18.44 -14.54 7.90
C ALA A 24 -17.64 -14.76 6.61
N GLN A 25 -17.28 -16.00 6.34
CA GLN A 25 -16.71 -16.40 5.07
C GLN A 25 -17.87 -16.71 4.12
N VAL A 26 -18.02 -15.91 3.10
CA VAL A 26 -18.83 -16.26 1.94
C VAL A 26 -18.13 -17.41 1.21
N ALA A 27 -18.92 -18.29 0.55
CA ALA A 27 -18.41 -19.46 -0.17
C ALA A 27 -17.25 -19.08 -1.13
N GLY A 28 -16.03 -19.32 -0.68
CA GLY A 28 -14.79 -18.97 -1.35
C GLY A 28 -13.65 -18.81 -0.35
N THR A 29 -12.44 -19.04 -0.77
CA THR A 29 -11.24 -19.03 0.10
C THR A 29 -10.67 -17.63 0.33
N GLN A 30 -11.21 -16.60 -0.34
CA GLN A 30 -10.68 -15.24 -0.27
C GLN A 30 -11.60 -14.33 0.57
N PRO A 31 -11.04 -13.54 1.47
CA PRO A 31 -11.82 -12.53 2.18
C PRO A 31 -12.31 -11.46 1.19
N LEU A 32 -13.59 -11.11 1.27
CA LEU A 32 -14.19 -10.08 0.40
C LEU A 32 -13.86 -8.65 0.85
N SER A 33 -13.33 -8.50 2.04
CA SER A 33 -12.98 -7.19 2.60
C SER A 33 -11.73 -7.29 3.47
N VAL A 34 -11.14 -6.15 3.74
CA VAL A 34 -10.04 -6.05 4.69
C VAL A 34 -10.52 -6.33 6.13
N THR A 35 -9.65 -6.85 6.97
CA THR A 35 -9.93 -7.03 8.41
C THR A 35 -10.08 -5.68 9.12
N VAL A 36 -10.54 -5.70 10.37
CA VAL A 36 -10.63 -4.47 11.19
C VAL A 36 -9.26 -3.85 11.39
N GLU A 37 -8.22 -4.66 11.64
CA GLU A 37 -6.85 -4.21 11.80
C GLU A 37 -6.31 -3.57 10.52
N GLN A 38 -6.55 -4.21 9.38
CA GLN A 38 -6.20 -3.66 8.07
C GLN A 38 -6.96 -2.37 7.78
N SER A 39 -8.26 -2.29 8.13
CA SER A 39 -9.05 -1.07 7.99
C SER A 39 -8.47 0.07 8.81
N ASN A 40 -8.08 -0.19 10.07
CA ASN A 40 -7.45 0.81 10.92
C ASN A 40 -6.10 1.27 10.35
N ALA A 41 -5.31 0.37 9.79
CA ALA A 41 -4.06 0.72 9.11
C ALA A 41 -4.32 1.61 7.88
N LEU A 42 -5.37 1.31 7.09
CA LEU A 42 -5.74 2.11 5.92
C LEU A 42 -6.23 3.51 6.27
N LEU A 43 -6.87 3.70 7.44
CA LEU A 43 -7.30 5.04 7.89
C LEU A 43 -6.11 5.97 8.14
N ASN A 44 -4.93 5.42 8.45
CA ASN A 44 -3.68 6.16 8.57
C ASN A 44 -2.88 6.19 7.27
N GLY A 45 -3.42 5.63 6.21
CA GLY A 45 -2.81 5.57 4.89
C GLY A 45 -3.10 6.81 4.04
N TRP A 46 -2.55 6.79 2.85
CA TRP A 46 -2.67 7.88 1.89
C TRP A 46 -3.57 7.49 0.73
N SER A 47 -4.59 8.29 0.46
CA SER A 47 -5.40 8.10 -0.74
C SER A 47 -4.56 8.41 -1.99
N VAL A 48 -4.36 7.43 -2.84
CA VAL A 48 -3.62 7.60 -4.09
C VAL A 48 -4.18 8.77 -4.89
N LYS A 49 -5.48 8.78 -5.12
CA LYS A 49 -6.17 9.82 -5.91
C LYS A 49 -6.10 11.21 -5.28
N LYS A 50 -6.28 11.29 -3.95
CA LYS A 50 -6.39 12.59 -3.26
C LYS A 50 -5.06 13.14 -2.80
N SER A 51 -4.14 12.27 -2.40
CA SER A 51 -2.95 12.65 -1.64
C SER A 51 -1.64 12.40 -2.36
N ILE A 52 -1.63 11.62 -3.43
CA ILE A 52 -0.39 11.21 -4.12
C ILE A 52 -0.36 11.72 -5.56
N LEU A 53 -1.37 11.38 -6.36
CA LEU A 53 -1.38 11.79 -7.77
C LEU A 53 -1.45 13.31 -7.94
N ASN A 54 -0.73 13.79 -8.93
CA ASN A 54 -0.61 15.21 -9.29
C ASN A 54 0.04 16.09 -8.20
N LYS A 55 0.73 15.47 -7.23
CA LYS A 55 1.48 16.21 -6.21
C LYS A 55 2.89 16.52 -6.69
N ALA A 56 3.35 17.71 -6.33
CA ALA A 56 4.71 18.14 -6.63
C ALA A 56 5.74 17.34 -5.82
N VAL A 57 6.87 17.06 -6.43
CA VAL A 57 8.05 16.45 -5.80
C VAL A 57 9.13 17.53 -5.72
N TYR A 58 9.71 17.67 -4.54
CA TYR A 58 10.76 18.64 -4.24
C TYR A 58 12.07 17.93 -3.90
N ASN A 59 13.16 18.64 -4.04
CA ASN A 59 14.48 18.22 -3.53
C ASN A 59 14.76 18.82 -2.13
N ASP A 60 15.96 18.58 -1.62
CA ASP A 60 16.38 19.10 -0.31
C ASP A 60 16.52 20.63 -0.28
N GLN A 61 16.63 21.29 -1.43
CA GLN A 61 16.67 22.73 -1.58
C GLN A 61 15.28 23.37 -1.74
N ASN A 62 14.20 22.59 -1.58
CA ASN A 62 12.82 22.98 -1.85
C ASN A 62 12.55 23.39 -3.30
N GLU A 63 13.37 22.93 -4.23
CA GLU A 63 13.10 23.13 -5.65
C GLU A 63 12.16 22.04 -6.15
N LYS A 64 11.13 22.43 -6.90
CA LYS A 64 10.25 21.47 -7.57
C LYS A 64 11.01 20.78 -8.69
N ILE A 65 11.21 19.47 -8.54
CA ILE A 65 11.93 18.63 -9.50
C ILE A 65 11.01 17.80 -10.41
N GLY A 66 9.74 17.63 -10.02
CA GLY A 66 8.79 16.87 -10.81
C GLY A 66 7.39 16.86 -10.21
N THR A 67 6.55 15.99 -10.76
CA THR A 67 5.18 15.77 -10.31
C THR A 67 4.89 14.28 -10.36
N VAL A 68 4.22 13.73 -9.34
CA VAL A 68 3.77 12.33 -9.36
C VAL A 68 2.59 12.20 -10.33
N VAL A 69 2.76 11.43 -11.38
CA VAL A 69 1.74 11.25 -12.42
C VAL A 69 1.04 9.90 -12.35
N ASP A 70 1.70 8.89 -11.77
CA ASP A 70 1.15 7.54 -11.65
C ASP A 70 1.78 6.75 -10.51
N LEU A 71 1.17 5.62 -10.18
CA LEU A 71 1.69 4.59 -9.29
C LEU A 71 1.62 3.24 -10.00
N VAL A 72 2.76 2.59 -10.16
CA VAL A 72 2.84 1.24 -10.71
C VAL A 72 2.97 0.25 -9.57
N VAL A 73 2.05 -0.70 -9.52
CA VAL A 73 1.99 -1.76 -8.51
C VAL A 73 2.44 -3.07 -9.14
N ALA A 74 3.31 -3.80 -8.44
CA ALA A 74 3.75 -5.11 -8.91
C ALA A 74 2.59 -6.12 -8.93
N PRO A 75 2.66 -7.16 -9.80
CA PRO A 75 1.59 -8.15 -9.93
C PRO A 75 1.28 -8.93 -8.64
N ASP A 76 2.23 -9.05 -7.73
CA ASP A 76 2.08 -9.67 -6.41
C ASP A 76 1.39 -8.75 -5.37
N GLY A 77 1.00 -7.53 -5.78
CA GLY A 77 0.37 -6.55 -4.91
C GLY A 77 1.35 -5.76 -4.04
N SER A 78 2.65 -6.02 -4.11
CA SER A 78 3.65 -5.18 -3.46
C SER A 78 3.69 -3.82 -4.16
N LEU A 79 3.78 -2.76 -3.38
CA LEU A 79 3.89 -1.44 -3.97
C LEU A 79 5.26 -1.27 -4.62
N SER A 80 5.28 -0.76 -5.81
CA SER A 80 6.49 -0.71 -6.59
C SER A 80 7.06 0.67 -6.73
N ALA A 81 6.45 1.54 -7.48
CA ALA A 81 7.05 2.82 -7.81
C ALA A 81 6.02 3.92 -8.04
N ALA A 82 6.38 5.13 -7.67
CA ALA A 82 5.73 6.34 -8.15
C ALA A 82 6.40 6.77 -9.47
N ILE A 83 5.61 7.10 -10.46
CA ILE A 83 6.10 7.69 -11.70
C ILE A 83 6.13 9.20 -11.52
N VAL A 84 7.34 9.74 -11.55
CA VAL A 84 7.59 11.18 -11.41
C VAL A 84 7.93 11.75 -12.78
N SER A 85 7.12 12.68 -13.24
CA SER A 85 7.34 13.42 -14.47
C SER A 85 8.26 14.61 -14.18
N ALA A 86 9.46 14.57 -14.75
CA ALA A 86 10.48 15.59 -14.59
C ALA A 86 10.56 16.50 -15.82
N GLY A 87 10.26 17.77 -15.64
CA GLY A 87 10.26 18.75 -16.73
C GLY A 87 9.01 18.69 -17.60
N GLY A 88 9.03 19.41 -18.69
CA GLY A 88 7.88 19.57 -19.56
C GLY A 88 6.87 20.60 -19.05
N PHE A 89 6.32 21.37 -20.00
CA PHE A 89 5.16 22.22 -19.75
C PHE A 89 3.96 21.55 -20.42
N LEU A 90 2.89 21.29 -19.65
CA LEU A 90 1.67 20.62 -20.14
C LEU A 90 1.92 19.24 -20.80
N GLY A 91 2.85 18.45 -20.26
CA GLY A 91 3.13 17.11 -20.78
C GLY A 91 3.97 17.04 -22.04
N VAL A 92 4.35 18.19 -22.61
CA VAL A 92 5.24 18.27 -23.77
C VAL A 92 6.68 18.14 -23.29
N ALA A 93 7.44 17.16 -23.83
CA ALA A 93 8.82 16.87 -23.45
C ALA A 93 9.01 16.54 -21.94
N SER A 94 8.00 15.95 -21.33
CA SER A 94 8.14 15.38 -19.99
C SER A 94 9.01 14.13 -20.05
N HIS A 95 9.78 13.92 -18.98
CA HIS A 95 10.60 12.74 -18.80
C HIS A 95 10.11 11.99 -17.55
N ASP A 96 9.48 10.86 -17.76
CA ASP A 96 8.86 10.09 -16.68
C ASP A 96 9.87 9.10 -16.09
N VAL A 97 10.03 9.12 -14.79
CA VAL A 97 10.99 8.28 -14.06
C VAL A 97 10.27 7.47 -12.98
N ALA A 98 10.55 6.19 -12.92
CA ALA A 98 10.06 5.32 -11.84
C ALA A 98 10.93 5.52 -10.59
N VAL A 99 10.33 5.99 -9.51
CA VAL A 99 10.97 6.22 -8.22
C VAL A 99 10.34 5.28 -7.20
N PRO A 100 11.14 4.48 -6.45
CA PRO A 100 10.58 3.67 -5.39
C PRO A 100 9.79 4.54 -4.41
N ILE A 101 8.57 4.16 -4.08
CA ILE A 101 7.75 5.01 -3.20
C ILE A 101 8.38 5.19 -1.82
N ALA A 102 9.15 4.19 -1.37
CA ALA A 102 9.90 4.28 -0.12
C ALA A 102 11.00 5.34 -0.11
N ALA A 103 11.43 5.82 -1.29
CA ALA A 103 12.40 6.89 -1.42
C ALA A 103 11.76 8.28 -1.37
N LEU A 104 10.43 8.36 -1.47
CA LEU A 104 9.69 9.61 -1.35
C LEU A 104 9.34 9.86 0.11
N ASP A 105 9.91 10.91 0.67
CA ASP A 105 9.57 11.38 2.02
C ASP A 105 8.38 12.35 1.94
N ILE A 106 7.48 12.25 2.90
CA ILE A 106 6.25 13.06 2.93
C ILE A 106 6.34 14.04 4.09
N ARG A 107 6.42 15.31 3.78
CA ARG A 107 6.51 16.40 4.77
C ARG A 107 5.44 17.46 4.47
N GLY A 108 4.55 17.69 5.42
CA GLY A 108 3.54 18.74 5.29
C GLY A 108 2.63 18.61 4.04
N GLY A 109 2.39 17.37 3.58
CA GLY A 109 1.58 17.11 2.39
C GLY A 109 2.33 17.24 1.05
N ASN A 110 3.63 17.51 1.09
CA ASN A 110 4.50 17.53 -0.09
C ASN A 110 5.42 16.31 -0.12
N PHE A 111 5.84 15.93 -1.30
CA PHE A 111 6.79 14.84 -1.51
C PHE A 111 8.19 15.39 -1.70
N TYR A 112 9.16 14.76 -1.06
CA TYR A 112 10.57 15.09 -1.15
C TYR A 112 11.36 13.88 -1.59
N LEU A 113 12.26 14.08 -2.52
CA LEU A 113 13.22 13.08 -2.98
C LEU A 113 14.62 13.59 -2.66
N ALA A 114 15.19 13.08 -1.58
CA ALA A 114 16.48 13.51 -1.07
C ALA A 114 17.60 13.26 -2.09
N GLY A 115 18.51 14.22 -2.21
CA GLY A 115 19.66 14.13 -3.12
C GLY A 115 19.33 14.22 -4.60
N ALA A 116 18.06 14.36 -4.97
CA ALA A 116 17.67 14.46 -6.37
C ALA A 116 17.74 15.90 -6.89
N THR A 117 18.01 16.00 -8.18
CA THR A 117 17.90 17.25 -8.93
C THR A 117 17.05 16.99 -10.18
N LYS A 118 16.51 18.04 -10.75
CA LYS A 118 15.78 17.93 -12.01
C LYS A 118 16.66 17.38 -13.14
N ALA A 119 17.94 17.78 -13.15
CA ALA A 119 18.92 17.25 -14.11
C ALA A 119 19.20 15.76 -13.89
N ALA A 120 19.32 15.31 -12.63
CA ALA A 120 19.53 13.89 -12.31
C ALA A 120 18.32 13.04 -12.72
N LEU A 121 17.09 13.51 -12.48
CA LEU A 121 15.89 12.81 -12.95
C LEU A 121 15.85 12.70 -14.46
N LYS A 122 16.17 13.77 -15.19
CA LYS A 122 16.25 13.74 -16.65
C LYS A 122 17.35 12.84 -17.21
N ALA A 123 18.42 12.60 -16.46
CA ALA A 123 19.50 11.69 -16.81
C ALA A 123 19.18 10.22 -16.48
N THR A 124 18.18 9.97 -15.65
CA THR A 124 17.71 8.62 -15.32
C THR A 124 16.97 8.01 -16.52
N PRO A 125 17.06 6.70 -16.76
CA PRO A 125 16.30 6.05 -17.82
C PRO A 125 14.79 6.34 -17.72
N GLU A 126 14.19 6.68 -18.84
CA GLU A 126 12.76 6.96 -18.91
C GLU A 126 11.94 5.70 -18.67
N PHE A 127 10.88 5.84 -17.89
CA PHE A 127 9.92 4.76 -17.65
C PHE A 127 9.06 4.50 -18.90
N GLN A 128 9.05 3.26 -19.34
CA GLN A 128 8.36 2.88 -20.57
C GLN A 128 7.06 2.15 -20.29
N TYR A 129 5.96 2.86 -20.32
CA TYR A 129 4.61 2.31 -20.13
C TYR A 129 4.29 1.16 -21.09
N SER A 130 4.83 1.18 -22.30
CA SER A 130 4.63 0.13 -23.29
C SER A 130 5.15 -1.24 -22.84
N LYS A 131 6.06 -1.27 -21.86
CA LYS A 131 6.59 -2.51 -21.27
C LYS A 131 5.83 -2.98 -20.05
N VAL A 132 4.90 -2.17 -19.53
CA VAL A 132 4.04 -2.58 -18.42
C VAL A 132 3.01 -3.55 -18.93
N GLN A 133 2.92 -4.72 -18.30
CA GLN A 133 1.94 -5.71 -18.67
C GLN A 133 0.54 -5.23 -18.30
N ALA A 134 -0.36 -5.25 -19.29
CA ALA A 134 -1.77 -5.05 -19.00
C ALA A 134 -2.32 -6.31 -18.29
N PRO A 135 -3.23 -6.16 -17.32
CA PRO A 135 -3.90 -7.31 -16.75
C PRO A 135 -4.65 -8.09 -17.84
N PRO A 136 -4.81 -9.41 -17.69
CA PRO A 136 -5.58 -10.21 -18.62
C PRO A 136 -6.97 -9.62 -18.83
N LYS A 137 -7.44 -9.60 -20.08
CA LYS A 137 -8.80 -9.13 -20.36
C LYS A 137 -9.81 -9.92 -19.54
N PRO A 138 -10.79 -9.27 -18.91
CA PRO A 138 -11.83 -9.96 -18.17
C PRO A 138 -12.53 -10.99 -19.08
N LYS A 139 -12.62 -12.23 -18.62
CA LYS A 139 -13.47 -13.22 -19.28
C LYS A 139 -14.91 -12.83 -19.06
N LYS A 140 -15.76 -12.92 -20.11
CA LYS A 140 -17.20 -12.75 -19.93
C LYS A 140 -17.68 -13.76 -18.88
N VAL A 141 -18.18 -13.27 -17.77
CA VAL A 141 -18.86 -14.11 -16.79
C VAL A 141 -20.29 -14.30 -17.31
N THR A 142 -20.62 -15.51 -17.73
CA THR A 142 -22.00 -15.85 -18.05
C THR A 142 -22.70 -16.15 -16.72
N PRO A 143 -23.76 -15.43 -16.36
CA PRO A 143 -24.54 -15.77 -15.16
C PRO A 143 -25.10 -17.19 -15.32
N GLN A 144 -24.96 -18.02 -14.30
CA GLN A 144 -25.62 -19.33 -14.21
C GLN A 144 -27.01 -19.14 -13.62
#